data_b7644c201271890feca5752eb6b22dba
#
_entry.id   b7644c201271890feca5752eb6b22dba
#
_cell.length_a   1.000
_cell.length_b   1.000
_cell.length_c   1.000
_cell.angle_alpha   90.00
_cell.angle_beta   90.00
_cell.angle_gamma   90.00
#
_symmetry.space_group_name_H-M   'P 1'
#
loop_
_entity.id
_entity.type
_entity.pdbx_description
1 polymer ?
#
loop_
_entity_poly.entity_id
_entity_poly.type
_entity_poly.pdbx_seq_one_letter_code
_entity_poly.pdbx_strand_id
1 'polypeptide(L)'
;QAGILDYDDFEAAGSSHCSAPIVSSVLALIKENDFTYKQILEAWIVGYEIIISLGLSLGYSHYEKGWHSASTLGSIGVAATIGRLLKLNSTQMLKALSIASSSSSGMKIQFGNEMKVIHLGLAAQAGIQAAFLAKENIETNNNFYDDIDGFKELYGTSLSRTLDESTKSHKLGFATNDYPVIKKPWPSCACTHRIVEAAEILSSKVNSISEIEKVIIKTPEPFIKVSRFHIPNNEAEARFSPSYCAMVALENGKLKPNDFMNEIFLTKERQDLTKIAKIESYKVPETFTEMDPDFPCSIHIFMKNGKKLEKIIKNVKGGQKRQLNIEDLRIKFLECSKNEDFLNLLIVSKYEYSTKFIEKMI
;
A
#
# COMPACT_ATOMS: atom_id res chain seq x y z
N GLN A 1 6.46 -5.45 -11.03
CA GLN A 1 6.76 -4.02 -11.28
C GLN A 1 5.87 -3.06 -10.48
N ALA A 2 4.55 -3.34 -10.33
CA ALA A 2 3.59 -2.40 -9.74
C ALA A 2 3.96 -1.86 -8.35
N GLY A 3 4.61 -2.65 -7.50
CA GLY A 3 5.02 -2.24 -6.16
C GLY A 3 6.51 -1.90 -5.99
N ILE A 4 7.32 -1.91 -7.06
CA ILE A 4 8.79 -1.82 -6.94
C ILE A 4 9.28 -0.48 -6.38
N LEU A 5 8.59 0.61 -6.69
CA LEU A 5 8.90 1.94 -6.17
C LEU A 5 8.29 2.20 -4.79
N ASP A 6 7.54 1.25 -4.24
CA ASP A 6 6.73 1.43 -3.04
C ASP A 6 5.84 2.70 -3.11
N TYR A 7 5.36 2.98 -4.33
CA TYR A 7 4.59 4.18 -4.69
C TYR A 7 3.16 3.84 -5.08
N ASP A 8 2.78 2.57 -4.98
CA ASP A 8 1.43 2.04 -5.12
C ASP A 8 0.50 2.57 -4.00
N ASP A 9 -0.79 2.36 -4.16
CA ASP A 9 -1.77 2.73 -3.14
C ASP A 9 -1.72 1.82 -1.92
N PHE A 10 -2.48 2.20 -0.91
CA PHE A 10 -2.78 1.32 0.23
C PHE A 10 -4.14 1.66 0.83
N GLU A 11 -4.61 0.80 1.71
CA GLU A 11 -5.82 0.98 2.48
C GLU A 11 -5.59 0.63 3.98
N ALA A 12 -6.42 1.20 4.84
CA ALA A 12 -6.22 1.13 6.28
C ALA A 12 -6.85 -0.10 6.95
N ALA A 13 -7.93 -0.65 6.39
CA ALA A 13 -8.71 -1.72 7.03
C ALA A 13 -7.91 -3.00 7.22
N GLY A 14 -7.23 -3.47 6.17
CA GLY A 14 -6.39 -4.67 6.19
C GLY A 14 -4.89 -4.37 6.14
N SER A 15 -4.49 -3.09 6.14
CA SER A 15 -3.09 -2.69 5.91
C SER A 15 -2.52 -3.30 4.62
N SER A 16 -3.26 -3.16 3.51
CA SER A 16 -3.00 -3.82 2.25
C SER A 16 -2.73 -2.83 1.11
N HIS A 17 -2.03 -3.29 0.07
CA HIS A 17 -1.76 -2.61 -1.19
C HIS A 17 -2.65 -3.23 -2.28
N CYS A 18 -3.90 -2.80 -2.36
CA CYS A 18 -4.94 -3.49 -3.12
C CYS A 18 -4.77 -3.40 -4.64
N SER A 19 -4.45 -2.21 -5.17
CA SER A 19 -4.42 -2.02 -6.63
C SER A 19 -3.26 -2.75 -7.29
N ALA A 20 -2.14 -2.94 -6.60
CA ALA A 20 -0.96 -3.57 -7.20
C ALA A 20 -1.23 -5.00 -7.73
N PRO A 21 -1.76 -5.96 -6.96
CA PRO A 21 -2.11 -7.28 -7.50
C PRO A 21 -3.31 -7.24 -8.44
N ILE A 22 -4.34 -6.41 -8.16
CA ILE A 22 -5.54 -6.30 -9.01
C ILE A 22 -5.18 -5.79 -10.40
N VAL A 23 -4.49 -4.65 -10.50
CA VAL A 23 -4.13 -4.05 -11.80
C VAL A 23 -3.17 -4.97 -12.56
N SER A 24 -2.20 -5.59 -11.88
CA SER A 24 -1.30 -6.55 -12.52
C SER A 24 -2.03 -7.72 -13.14
N SER A 25 -3.07 -8.23 -12.48
CA SER A 25 -3.89 -9.34 -12.99
C SER A 25 -4.74 -8.93 -14.20
N VAL A 26 -5.32 -7.72 -14.16
CA VAL A 26 -6.08 -7.17 -15.29
C VAL A 26 -5.17 -6.98 -16.51
N LEU A 27 -3.99 -6.36 -16.31
CA LEU A 27 -3.01 -6.15 -17.39
C LEU A 27 -2.53 -7.45 -18.03
N ALA A 28 -2.46 -8.55 -17.28
CA ALA A 28 -2.11 -9.86 -17.83
C ALA A 28 -3.20 -10.40 -18.79
N LEU A 29 -4.46 -10.02 -18.59
CA LEU A 29 -5.61 -10.56 -19.38
C LEU A 29 -6.01 -9.68 -20.55
N ILE A 30 -5.68 -8.39 -20.56
CA ILE A 30 -6.13 -7.47 -21.63
C ILE A 30 -5.54 -7.81 -23.01
N LYS A 31 -4.42 -8.52 -23.08
CA LYS A 31 -3.82 -8.96 -24.36
C LYS A 31 -4.70 -9.91 -25.13
N GLU A 32 -5.51 -10.70 -24.45
CA GLU A 32 -6.36 -11.72 -25.04
C GLU A 32 -7.86 -11.34 -25.04
N ASN A 33 -8.22 -10.27 -24.31
CA ASN A 33 -9.61 -9.88 -24.09
C ASN A 33 -9.76 -8.37 -24.26
N ASP A 34 -10.83 -7.95 -24.95
CA ASP A 34 -11.17 -6.54 -25.11
C ASP A 34 -12.20 -6.14 -24.04
N PHE A 35 -11.74 -5.52 -22.95
CA PHE A 35 -12.60 -4.99 -21.90
C PHE A 35 -12.75 -3.48 -22.05
N THR A 36 -13.94 -2.97 -21.78
CA THR A 36 -14.13 -1.52 -21.66
C THR A 36 -13.53 -1.01 -20.33
N TYR A 37 -13.15 0.25 -20.29
CA TYR A 37 -12.67 0.89 -19.06
C TYR A 37 -13.69 0.74 -17.90
N LYS A 38 -14.99 0.85 -18.22
CA LYS A 38 -16.06 0.64 -17.24
C LYS A 38 -16.03 -0.77 -16.64
N GLN A 39 -15.85 -1.81 -17.46
CA GLN A 39 -15.76 -3.20 -16.98
C GLN A 39 -14.54 -3.41 -16.07
N ILE A 40 -13.40 -2.81 -16.44
CA ILE A 40 -12.18 -2.85 -15.63
C ILE A 40 -12.40 -2.16 -14.28
N LEU A 41 -13.00 -0.96 -14.29
CA LEU A 41 -13.26 -0.21 -13.06
C LEU A 41 -14.25 -0.96 -12.14
N GLU A 42 -15.34 -1.50 -12.70
CA GLU A 42 -16.28 -2.33 -11.93
C GLU A 42 -15.59 -3.55 -11.31
N ALA A 43 -14.75 -4.24 -12.08
CA ALA A 43 -14.01 -5.40 -11.60
C ALA A 43 -12.98 -5.02 -10.52
N TRP A 44 -12.30 -3.89 -10.69
CA TRP A 44 -11.39 -3.34 -9.67
C TRP A 44 -12.14 -3.05 -8.36
N ILE A 45 -13.32 -2.40 -8.43
CA ILE A 45 -14.15 -2.12 -7.25
C ILE A 45 -14.51 -3.42 -6.53
N VAL A 46 -14.95 -4.46 -7.27
CA VAL A 46 -15.31 -5.75 -6.67
C VAL A 46 -14.13 -6.38 -5.94
N GLY A 47 -12.94 -6.40 -6.55
CA GLY A 47 -11.74 -6.95 -5.90
C GLY A 47 -11.29 -6.13 -4.69
N TYR A 48 -11.36 -4.80 -4.79
CA TYR A 48 -11.03 -3.89 -3.69
C TYR A 48 -11.99 -4.08 -2.51
N GLU A 49 -13.29 -4.21 -2.78
CA GLU A 49 -14.34 -4.46 -1.77
C GLU A 49 -14.09 -5.75 -1.00
N ILE A 50 -13.72 -6.83 -1.69
CA ILE A 50 -13.37 -8.11 -1.07
C ILE A 50 -12.13 -7.97 -0.16
N ILE A 51 -11.07 -7.31 -0.63
CA ILE A 51 -9.85 -7.11 0.18
C ILE A 51 -10.16 -6.34 1.47
N ILE A 52 -10.93 -5.24 1.37
CA ILE A 52 -11.30 -4.45 2.56
C ILE A 52 -12.18 -5.26 3.51
N SER A 53 -13.19 -5.95 2.99
CA SER A 53 -14.10 -6.76 3.82
C SER A 53 -13.35 -7.85 4.60
N LEU A 54 -12.41 -8.53 3.95
CA LEU A 54 -11.52 -9.50 4.60
C LEU A 54 -10.61 -8.81 5.61
N GLY A 55 -10.04 -7.66 5.26
CA GLY A 55 -9.19 -6.86 6.14
C GLY A 55 -9.92 -6.42 7.42
N LEU A 56 -11.15 -5.93 7.30
CA LEU A 56 -12.01 -5.55 8.42
C LEU A 56 -12.39 -6.75 9.30
N SER A 57 -12.62 -7.90 8.68
CA SER A 57 -12.95 -9.13 9.39
C SER A 57 -11.76 -9.64 10.21
N LEU A 58 -10.57 -9.73 9.62
CA LEU A 58 -9.36 -10.20 10.30
C LEU A 58 -8.76 -9.17 11.26
N GLY A 59 -8.96 -7.88 10.99
CA GLY A 59 -8.38 -6.76 11.73
C GLY A 59 -6.87 -6.61 11.53
N TYR A 60 -6.30 -5.59 12.19
CA TYR A 60 -4.86 -5.32 12.15
C TYR A 60 -4.01 -6.47 12.69
N SER A 61 -4.57 -7.31 13.54
CA SER A 61 -3.92 -8.49 14.12
C SER A 61 -3.40 -9.49 13.09
N HIS A 62 -4.06 -9.62 11.93
CA HIS A 62 -3.56 -10.40 10.79
C HIS A 62 -2.18 -9.91 10.34
N TYR A 63 -2.06 -8.61 10.13
CA TYR A 63 -0.81 -7.96 9.75
C TYR A 63 0.25 -8.05 10.86
N GLU A 64 -0.13 -7.91 12.14
CA GLU A 64 0.79 -8.04 13.28
C GLU A 64 1.36 -9.45 13.43
N LYS A 65 0.58 -10.49 13.15
CA LYS A 65 1.04 -11.90 13.13
C LYS A 65 2.20 -12.14 12.16
N GLY A 66 2.43 -11.24 11.21
CA GLY A 66 3.51 -11.34 10.24
C GLY A 66 3.06 -11.69 8.83
N TRP A 67 1.77 -11.65 8.53
CA TRP A 67 1.26 -11.81 7.18
C TRP A 67 1.42 -10.52 6.35
N HIS A 68 1.74 -10.67 5.08
CA HIS A 68 1.72 -9.58 4.10
C HIS A 68 0.31 -9.49 3.50
N SER A 69 -0.56 -8.65 4.07
CA SER A 69 -1.98 -8.56 3.70
C SER A 69 -2.21 -8.37 2.20
N ALA A 70 -1.36 -7.58 1.52
CA ALA A 70 -1.44 -7.38 0.07
C ALA A 70 -1.24 -8.68 -0.75
N SER A 71 -0.64 -9.69 -0.16
CA SER A 71 -0.48 -11.03 -0.75
C SER A 71 -1.60 -11.97 -0.33
N THR A 72 -1.84 -12.09 0.98
CA THR A 72 -2.84 -13.04 1.50
C THR A 72 -4.27 -12.66 1.12
N LEU A 73 -4.64 -11.40 1.25
CA LEU A 73 -5.96 -10.89 0.86
C LEU A 73 -6.04 -10.60 -0.65
N GLY A 74 -4.88 -10.21 -1.22
CA GLY A 74 -4.77 -9.86 -2.63
C GLY A 74 -5.10 -11.01 -3.57
N SER A 75 -4.72 -12.26 -3.25
CA SER A 75 -5.10 -13.43 -4.06
C SER A 75 -6.61 -13.61 -4.17
N ILE A 76 -7.33 -13.43 -3.05
CA ILE A 76 -8.79 -13.54 -3.00
C ILE A 76 -9.45 -12.37 -3.73
N GLY A 77 -8.95 -11.14 -3.52
CA GLY A 77 -9.44 -9.96 -4.23
C GLY A 77 -9.21 -10.01 -5.74
N VAL A 78 -8.07 -10.54 -6.18
CA VAL A 78 -7.82 -10.80 -7.61
C VAL A 78 -8.79 -11.83 -8.17
N ALA A 79 -9.06 -12.92 -7.44
CA ALA A 79 -10.05 -13.91 -7.89
C ALA A 79 -11.44 -13.28 -8.10
N ALA A 80 -11.86 -12.37 -7.23
CA ALA A 80 -13.08 -11.60 -7.37
C ALA A 80 -13.04 -10.67 -8.60
N THR A 81 -11.94 -9.94 -8.80
CA THR A 81 -11.74 -9.06 -9.96
C THR A 81 -11.84 -9.82 -11.27
N ILE A 82 -11.09 -10.91 -11.40
CA ILE A 82 -11.05 -11.71 -12.62
C ILE A 82 -12.39 -12.45 -12.81
N GLY A 83 -12.97 -12.96 -11.73
CA GLY A 83 -14.31 -13.57 -11.76
C GLY A 83 -15.37 -12.58 -12.29
N ARG A 84 -15.30 -11.30 -11.91
CA ARG A 84 -16.19 -10.25 -12.45
C ARG A 84 -15.98 -10.03 -13.95
N LEU A 85 -14.72 -9.97 -14.42
CA LEU A 85 -14.39 -9.83 -15.84
C LEU A 85 -14.84 -11.06 -16.66
N LEU A 86 -14.67 -12.25 -16.11
CA LEU A 86 -15.12 -13.51 -16.72
C LEU A 86 -16.64 -13.74 -16.61
N LYS A 87 -17.38 -12.83 -15.94
CA LYS A 87 -18.83 -12.90 -15.71
C LYS A 87 -19.25 -14.17 -14.97
N LEU A 88 -18.46 -14.62 -14.00
CA LEU A 88 -18.81 -15.76 -13.15
C LEU A 88 -20.13 -15.49 -12.43
N ASN A 89 -20.99 -16.51 -12.34
CA ASN A 89 -22.19 -16.44 -11.50
C ASN A 89 -21.81 -16.51 -10.00
N SER A 90 -22.78 -16.32 -9.11
CA SER A 90 -22.53 -16.27 -7.66
C SER A 90 -21.90 -17.55 -7.12
N THR A 91 -22.33 -18.71 -7.59
CA THR A 91 -21.75 -20.01 -7.18
C THR A 91 -20.30 -20.14 -7.64
N GLN A 92 -20.02 -19.81 -8.89
CA GLN A 92 -18.67 -19.83 -9.44
C GLN A 92 -17.78 -18.78 -8.75
N MET A 93 -18.32 -17.60 -8.44
CA MET A 93 -17.58 -16.57 -7.70
C MET A 93 -17.17 -17.09 -6.32
N LEU A 94 -18.08 -17.72 -5.58
CA LEU A 94 -17.76 -18.29 -4.27
C LEU A 94 -16.66 -19.37 -4.38
N LYS A 95 -16.75 -20.25 -5.40
CA LYS A 95 -15.70 -21.22 -5.70
C LYS A 95 -14.35 -20.54 -5.99
N ALA A 96 -14.33 -19.44 -6.75
CA ALA A 96 -13.10 -18.69 -7.05
C ALA A 96 -12.45 -18.14 -5.78
N LEU A 97 -13.24 -17.55 -4.87
CA LEU A 97 -12.74 -17.05 -3.59
C LEU A 97 -12.18 -18.19 -2.73
N SER A 98 -12.88 -19.32 -2.66
CA SER A 98 -12.45 -20.51 -1.93
C SER A 98 -11.12 -21.09 -2.48
N ILE A 99 -10.98 -21.22 -3.80
CA ILE A 99 -9.73 -21.70 -4.40
C ILE A 99 -8.58 -20.73 -4.12
N ALA A 100 -8.80 -19.41 -4.26
CA ALA A 100 -7.80 -18.40 -4.02
C ALA A 100 -7.33 -18.39 -2.56
N SER A 101 -8.24 -18.61 -1.60
CA SER A 101 -7.89 -18.69 -0.18
C SER A 101 -6.90 -19.82 0.12
N SER A 102 -6.98 -20.94 -0.58
CA SER A 102 -6.05 -22.07 -0.43
C SER A 102 -4.64 -21.77 -0.95
N SER A 103 -4.48 -20.73 -1.76
CA SER A 103 -3.19 -20.26 -2.28
C SER A 103 -2.70 -18.98 -1.60
N SER A 104 -3.41 -18.50 -0.58
CA SER A 104 -3.06 -17.28 0.15
C SER A 104 -1.77 -17.46 0.94
N SER A 105 -0.76 -16.66 0.65
CA SER A 105 0.55 -16.75 1.29
C SER A 105 1.25 -15.39 1.30
N GLY A 106 2.44 -15.34 1.91
CA GLY A 106 3.28 -14.15 1.95
C GLY A 106 3.58 -13.68 3.38
N MET A 107 4.87 -13.59 3.70
CA MET A 107 5.34 -13.26 5.03
C MET A 107 5.98 -11.87 5.08
N LYS A 108 5.62 -11.08 6.08
CA LYS A 108 6.15 -9.73 6.30
C LYS A 108 7.65 -9.69 6.62
N ILE A 109 8.24 -10.82 6.99
CA ILE A 109 9.70 -10.93 7.15
C ILE A 109 10.47 -10.55 5.88
N GLN A 110 9.83 -10.66 4.72
CA GLN A 110 10.41 -10.31 3.41
C GLN A 110 10.41 -8.79 3.12
N PHE A 111 9.95 -7.95 4.04
CA PHE A 111 10.07 -6.51 3.88
C PHE A 111 11.53 -6.08 3.99
N GLY A 112 11.95 -5.17 3.12
CA GLY A 112 13.35 -4.79 2.96
C GLY A 112 14.12 -5.60 1.93
N ASN A 113 13.41 -6.43 1.12
CA ASN A 113 13.98 -7.10 -0.05
C ASN A 113 12.95 -7.23 -1.18
N GLU A 114 13.40 -7.70 -2.36
CA GLU A 114 12.59 -7.80 -3.57
C GLU A 114 11.40 -8.77 -3.45
N MET A 115 11.48 -9.75 -2.56
CA MET A 115 10.41 -10.74 -2.37
C MET A 115 9.10 -10.10 -1.96
N LYS A 116 9.12 -8.93 -1.25
CA LYS A 116 7.91 -8.16 -0.97
C LYS A 116 7.10 -7.85 -2.24
N VAL A 117 7.80 -7.45 -3.30
CA VAL A 117 7.16 -7.09 -4.58
C VAL A 117 6.70 -8.34 -5.34
N ILE A 118 7.48 -9.40 -5.29
CA ILE A 118 7.13 -10.69 -5.91
C ILE A 118 5.85 -11.26 -5.31
N HIS A 119 5.57 -11.07 -4.03
CA HIS A 119 4.32 -11.46 -3.38
C HIS A 119 3.08 -10.93 -4.13
N LEU A 120 3.12 -9.70 -4.65
CA LEU A 120 1.99 -9.11 -5.39
C LEU A 120 1.73 -9.84 -6.72
N GLY A 121 2.81 -10.26 -7.39
CA GLY A 121 2.73 -11.08 -8.61
C GLY A 121 2.20 -12.48 -8.34
N LEU A 122 2.66 -13.12 -7.26
CA LEU A 122 2.17 -14.44 -6.85
C LEU A 122 0.68 -14.39 -6.47
N ALA A 123 0.24 -13.34 -5.77
CA ALA A 123 -1.17 -13.12 -5.46
C ALA A 123 -2.01 -12.94 -6.73
N ALA A 124 -1.51 -12.15 -7.71
CA ALA A 124 -2.18 -11.97 -9.00
C ALA A 124 -2.30 -13.31 -9.75
N GLN A 125 -1.24 -14.09 -9.82
CA GLN A 125 -1.23 -15.41 -10.46
C GLN A 125 -2.23 -16.36 -9.79
N ALA A 126 -2.21 -16.46 -8.47
CA ALA A 126 -3.11 -17.32 -7.70
C ALA A 126 -4.58 -16.96 -7.93
N GLY A 127 -4.92 -15.67 -7.89
CA GLY A 127 -6.29 -15.19 -8.11
C GLY A 127 -6.79 -15.43 -9.55
N ILE A 128 -5.93 -15.20 -10.57
CA ILE A 128 -6.25 -15.50 -11.95
C ILE A 128 -6.58 -17.00 -12.10
N GLN A 129 -5.66 -17.86 -11.61
CA GLN A 129 -5.84 -19.30 -11.68
C GLN A 129 -7.13 -19.76 -10.99
N ALA A 130 -7.41 -19.21 -9.81
CA ALA A 130 -8.62 -19.52 -9.05
C ALA A 130 -9.91 -19.20 -9.84
N ALA A 131 -9.96 -18.03 -10.49
CA ALA A 131 -11.13 -17.63 -11.29
C ALA A 131 -11.35 -18.55 -12.50
N PHE A 132 -10.29 -18.97 -13.19
CA PHE A 132 -10.40 -19.90 -14.31
C PHE A 132 -10.81 -21.31 -13.85
N LEU A 133 -10.24 -21.82 -12.76
CA LEU A 133 -10.64 -23.12 -12.19
C LEU A 133 -12.13 -23.11 -11.76
N ALA A 134 -12.57 -22.02 -11.14
CA ALA A 134 -13.97 -21.86 -10.76
C ALA A 134 -14.92 -21.80 -11.97
N LYS A 135 -14.48 -21.22 -13.09
CA LYS A 135 -15.23 -21.22 -14.36
C LYS A 135 -15.48 -22.64 -14.86
N GLU A 136 -14.52 -23.53 -14.66
CA GLU A 136 -14.61 -24.97 -14.97
C GLU A 136 -15.38 -25.77 -13.89
N ASN A 137 -16.00 -25.09 -12.92
CA ASN A 137 -16.83 -25.67 -11.87
C ASN A 137 -16.12 -26.67 -10.94
N ILE A 138 -14.82 -26.49 -10.68
CA ILE A 138 -14.10 -27.28 -9.68
C ILE A 138 -14.84 -27.21 -8.34
N GLU A 139 -15.04 -28.36 -7.69
CA GLU A 139 -15.73 -28.43 -6.40
C GLU A 139 -14.83 -27.90 -5.27
N THR A 140 -15.45 -27.14 -4.35
CA THR A 140 -14.76 -26.48 -3.23
C THR A 140 -15.66 -26.47 -1.99
N ASN A 141 -15.07 -26.22 -0.83
CA ASN A 141 -15.87 -25.89 0.36
C ASN A 141 -16.36 -24.44 0.26
N ASN A 142 -17.68 -24.27 0.20
CA ASN A 142 -18.31 -22.96 0.09
C ASN A 142 -18.23 -22.13 1.38
N ASN A 143 -18.01 -22.77 2.53
CA ASN A 143 -17.85 -22.10 3.83
C ASN A 143 -16.35 -21.91 4.20
N PHE A 144 -15.51 -21.69 3.20
CA PHE A 144 -14.05 -21.60 3.33
C PHE A 144 -13.56 -20.56 4.34
N TYR A 145 -14.38 -19.56 4.65
CA TYR A 145 -13.98 -18.43 5.49
C TYR A 145 -14.29 -18.64 6.96
N ASP A 146 -15.55 -18.89 7.33
CA ASP A 146 -16.03 -18.89 8.71
C ASP A 146 -16.03 -20.27 9.39
N ASP A 147 -15.81 -21.36 8.64
CA ASP A 147 -15.80 -22.72 9.16
C ASP A 147 -14.59 -22.99 10.08
N ILE A 148 -14.68 -24.06 10.87
CA ILE A 148 -13.53 -24.62 11.58
C ILE A 148 -12.46 -24.98 10.54
N ASP A 149 -11.20 -24.69 10.82
CA ASP A 149 -10.07 -24.80 9.88
C ASP A 149 -10.19 -23.88 8.65
N GLY A 150 -11.15 -22.93 8.64
CA GLY A 150 -11.35 -21.95 7.59
C GLY A 150 -10.35 -20.78 7.64
N PHE A 151 -10.45 -19.91 6.65
CA PHE A 151 -9.50 -18.81 6.46
C PHE A 151 -9.41 -17.88 7.68
N LYS A 152 -10.55 -17.52 8.29
CA LYS A 152 -10.60 -16.66 9.47
C LYS A 152 -9.88 -17.30 10.67
N GLU A 153 -10.06 -18.58 10.88
CA GLU A 153 -9.42 -19.29 12.00
C GLU A 153 -7.90 -19.37 11.83
N LEU A 154 -7.43 -19.69 10.62
CA LEU A 154 -6.00 -19.84 10.32
C LEU A 154 -5.25 -18.50 10.25
N TYR A 155 -5.85 -17.49 9.65
CA TYR A 155 -5.22 -16.20 9.37
C TYR A 155 -5.58 -15.09 10.36
N GLY A 156 -6.68 -15.24 11.08
CA GLY A 156 -7.18 -14.28 12.06
C GLY A 156 -6.69 -14.53 13.49
N THR A 157 -7.40 -13.94 14.43
CA THR A 157 -7.25 -14.11 15.88
C THR A 157 -8.63 -14.24 16.53
N SER A 158 -8.67 -14.40 17.85
CA SER A 158 -9.93 -14.39 18.63
C SER A 158 -10.72 -13.07 18.50
N LEU A 159 -10.12 -12.00 17.99
CA LEU A 159 -10.76 -10.70 17.73
C LEU A 159 -11.33 -10.59 16.32
N SER A 160 -11.08 -11.58 15.45
CA SER A 160 -11.59 -11.58 14.07
C SER A 160 -13.10 -11.80 14.03
N ARG A 161 -13.76 -11.08 13.11
CA ARG A 161 -15.22 -11.12 12.94
C ARG A 161 -15.60 -12.03 11.77
N THR A 162 -16.86 -12.43 11.72
CA THR A 162 -17.41 -13.06 10.50
C THR A 162 -17.48 -12.05 9.36
N LEU A 163 -17.55 -12.54 8.11
CA LEU A 163 -17.73 -11.65 6.96
C LEU A 163 -19.06 -10.88 7.04
N ASP A 164 -20.12 -11.53 7.51
CA ASP A 164 -21.43 -10.91 7.68
C ASP A 164 -21.39 -9.74 8.70
N GLU A 165 -20.71 -9.91 9.82
CA GLU A 165 -20.51 -8.84 10.81
C GLU A 165 -19.69 -7.68 10.25
N SER A 166 -18.65 -7.96 9.46
CA SER A 166 -17.80 -6.93 8.88
C SER A 166 -18.52 -6.13 7.79
N THR A 167 -19.34 -6.79 6.95
CA THR A 167 -20.07 -6.14 5.86
C THR A 167 -21.28 -5.32 6.35
N LYS A 168 -21.96 -5.75 7.42
CA LYS A 168 -23.08 -5.00 8.02
C LYS A 168 -22.67 -3.68 8.68
N SER A 169 -21.40 -3.48 8.93
CA SER A 169 -20.89 -2.27 9.61
C SER A 169 -20.77 -1.06 8.68
N HIS A 170 -20.95 -1.23 7.36
CA HIS A 170 -20.72 -0.14 6.40
C HIS A 170 -21.89 0.82 6.32
N LYS A 171 -21.64 2.11 6.59
CA LYS A 171 -22.65 3.16 6.62
C LYS A 171 -23.31 3.42 5.27
N LEU A 172 -22.59 3.21 4.18
CA LEU A 172 -23.01 3.51 2.81
C LEU A 172 -23.16 2.25 1.94
N GLY A 173 -23.21 1.06 2.53
CA GLY A 173 -23.43 -0.21 1.83
C GLY A 173 -22.20 -0.84 1.18
N PHE A 174 -21.12 -0.06 0.99
CA PHE A 174 -19.84 -0.54 0.46
C PHE A 174 -18.67 -0.12 1.36
N ALA A 175 -17.76 -1.05 1.64
CA ALA A 175 -16.56 -0.78 2.43
C ALA A 175 -15.64 0.26 1.78
N THR A 176 -15.59 0.29 0.46
CA THR A 176 -14.82 1.26 -0.34
C THR A 176 -15.20 2.72 -0.06
N ASN A 177 -16.43 3.00 0.37
CA ASN A 177 -16.87 4.35 0.73
C ASN A 177 -16.33 4.81 2.09
N ASP A 178 -16.24 3.88 3.04
CA ASP A 178 -15.75 4.14 4.40
C ASP A 178 -14.21 4.05 4.46
N TYR A 179 -13.61 3.22 3.62
CA TYR A 179 -12.17 2.97 3.52
C TYR A 179 -11.65 3.23 2.10
N PRO A 180 -11.62 4.49 1.66
CA PRO A 180 -11.16 4.81 0.31
C PRO A 180 -9.67 4.54 0.12
N VAL A 181 -9.29 4.33 -1.12
CA VAL A 181 -7.89 4.21 -1.55
C VAL A 181 -7.07 5.41 -1.06
N ILE A 182 -5.97 5.14 -0.39
CA ILE A 182 -4.99 6.13 0.02
C ILE A 182 -3.86 6.16 -1.00
N LYS A 183 -3.75 7.28 -1.70
CA LYS A 183 -2.75 7.48 -2.75
C LYS A 183 -1.46 7.98 -2.12
N LYS A 184 -0.38 7.20 -2.21
CA LYS A 184 0.92 7.60 -1.69
C LYS A 184 1.47 8.83 -2.42
N PRO A 185 1.84 9.91 -1.72
CA PRO A 185 2.53 11.06 -2.31
C PRO A 185 4.06 10.90 -2.38
N TRP A 186 4.63 9.87 -1.73
CA TRP A 186 6.07 9.59 -1.70
C TRP A 186 6.34 8.11 -1.99
N PRO A 187 7.50 7.80 -2.63
CA PRO A 187 7.89 6.44 -3.03
C PRO A 187 8.55 5.68 -1.87
N SER A 188 7.81 5.51 -0.77
CA SER A 188 8.30 4.85 0.44
C SER A 188 7.18 4.16 1.21
N CYS A 189 7.53 3.40 2.24
CA CYS A 189 6.56 2.76 3.12
C CYS A 189 5.58 3.80 3.72
N ALA A 190 4.29 3.49 3.74
CA ALA A 190 3.25 4.37 4.27
C ALA A 190 3.54 4.84 5.71
N CYS A 191 4.19 4.00 6.52
CA CYS A 191 4.60 4.34 7.89
C CYS A 191 5.60 5.50 7.97
N THR A 192 6.28 5.84 6.87
CA THR A 192 7.23 6.97 6.81
C THR A 192 6.57 8.28 6.37
N HIS A 193 5.38 8.26 5.78
CA HIS A 193 4.80 9.40 5.07
C HIS A 193 4.57 10.63 5.95
N ARG A 194 4.06 10.45 7.18
CA ARG A 194 3.88 11.58 8.11
C ARG A 194 5.21 12.19 8.52
N ILE A 195 6.26 11.37 8.59
CA ILE A 195 7.64 11.78 8.90
C ILE A 195 8.22 12.56 7.73
N VAL A 196 8.09 12.04 6.50
CA VAL A 196 8.55 12.71 5.27
C VAL A 196 7.87 14.07 5.10
N GLU A 197 6.56 14.15 5.29
CA GLU A 197 5.83 15.42 5.21
C GLU A 197 6.32 16.43 6.25
N ALA A 198 6.53 15.99 7.49
CA ALA A 198 7.07 16.86 8.53
C ALA A 198 8.45 17.38 8.17
N ALA A 199 9.31 16.53 7.59
CA ALA A 199 10.63 16.87 7.12
C ALA A 199 10.60 17.89 5.97
N GLU A 200 9.78 17.67 4.94
CA GLU A 200 9.61 18.60 3.82
C GLU A 200 9.15 19.99 4.28
N ILE A 201 8.21 20.06 5.24
CA ILE A 201 7.73 21.34 5.79
C ILE A 201 8.85 22.06 6.56
N LEU A 202 9.70 21.33 7.27
CA LEU A 202 10.78 21.88 8.06
C LEU A 202 12.02 22.25 7.22
N SER A 203 12.20 21.64 6.05
CA SER A 203 13.35 21.87 5.17
C SER A 203 13.54 23.36 4.84
N SER A 204 12.45 24.09 4.56
CA SER A 204 12.50 25.54 4.28
C SER A 204 12.94 26.42 5.45
N LYS A 205 13.04 25.85 6.67
CA LYS A 205 13.46 26.55 7.91
C LYS A 205 14.88 26.18 8.32
N VAL A 206 15.52 25.27 7.58
CA VAL A 206 16.90 24.80 7.78
C VAL A 206 17.75 25.34 6.64
N ASN A 207 18.68 26.25 6.92
CA ASN A 207 19.53 26.83 5.88
C ASN A 207 20.56 25.85 5.34
N SER A 208 21.12 25.02 6.22
CA SER A 208 22.06 23.96 5.88
C SER A 208 21.86 22.75 6.79
N ILE A 209 21.89 21.56 6.20
CA ILE A 209 21.81 20.30 6.95
C ILE A 209 22.99 20.15 7.92
N SER A 210 24.14 20.77 7.60
CA SER A 210 25.35 20.77 8.46
C SER A 210 25.16 21.54 9.76
N GLU A 211 24.16 22.41 9.86
CA GLU A 211 23.81 23.15 11.08
C GLU A 211 22.97 22.33 12.06
N ILE A 212 22.48 21.17 11.63
CA ILE A 212 21.71 20.27 12.48
C ILE A 212 22.66 19.54 13.42
N GLU A 213 22.35 19.57 14.70
CA GLU A 213 23.04 18.79 15.74
C GLU A 213 22.39 17.41 15.88
N LYS A 214 21.05 17.37 15.92
CA LYS A 214 20.29 16.15 16.16
C LYS A 214 18.87 16.28 15.59
N VAL A 215 18.34 15.17 15.08
CA VAL A 215 16.93 15.02 14.73
C VAL A 215 16.32 13.92 15.59
N ILE A 216 15.12 14.17 16.15
CA ILE A 216 14.34 13.16 16.85
C ILE A 216 13.05 12.93 16.06
N ILE A 217 12.81 11.69 15.67
CA ILE A 217 11.58 11.25 15.02
C ILE A 217 10.74 10.52 16.05
N LYS A 218 9.53 11.03 16.34
CA LYS A 218 8.58 10.35 17.22
C LYS A 218 7.47 9.72 16.38
N THR A 219 7.21 8.44 16.61
CA THR A 219 6.28 7.64 15.79
C THR A 219 5.66 6.50 16.59
N PRO A 220 4.47 6.00 16.24
CA PRO A 220 3.88 4.81 16.87
C PRO A 220 4.79 3.59 16.79
N GLU A 221 4.82 2.78 17.85
CA GLU A 221 5.59 1.53 17.87
C GLU A 221 5.25 0.58 16.70
N PRO A 222 3.98 0.37 16.29
CA PRO A 222 3.66 -0.46 15.13
C PRO A 222 4.32 -0.01 13.83
N PHE A 223 4.52 1.30 13.64
CA PHE A 223 5.19 1.81 12.43
C PHE A 223 6.65 1.39 12.37
N ILE A 224 7.35 1.39 13.50
CA ILE A 224 8.76 0.97 13.55
C ILE A 224 8.91 -0.55 13.40
N LYS A 225 7.95 -1.32 13.86
CA LYS A 225 7.94 -2.77 13.57
C LYS A 225 7.87 -3.07 12.06
N VAL A 226 7.28 -2.19 11.27
CA VAL A 226 7.20 -2.29 9.80
C VAL A 226 8.41 -1.63 9.14
N SER A 227 8.63 -0.35 9.41
CA SER A 227 9.74 0.46 8.84
C SER A 227 10.96 0.41 9.77
N ARG A 228 11.53 -0.78 9.92
CA ARG A 228 12.51 -1.13 10.96
C ARG A 228 13.97 -0.85 10.62
N PHE A 229 14.26 -0.42 9.39
CA PHE A 229 15.61 -0.19 8.93
C PHE A 229 16.05 1.22 9.28
N HIS A 230 17.05 1.34 10.16
CA HIS A 230 17.55 2.65 10.53
C HIS A 230 18.55 3.18 9.49
N ILE A 231 19.62 2.42 9.23
CA ILE A 231 20.60 2.69 8.18
C ILE A 231 20.43 1.61 7.13
N PRO A 232 19.96 1.96 5.90
CA PRO A 232 19.65 0.96 4.89
C PRO A 232 20.91 0.39 4.22
N ASN A 233 20.85 -0.88 3.83
CA ASN A 233 21.90 -1.59 3.09
C ASN A 233 21.52 -1.86 1.63
N ASN A 234 20.28 -1.64 1.26
CA ASN A 234 19.77 -1.78 -0.10
C ASN A 234 18.58 -0.84 -0.35
N GLU A 235 18.14 -0.72 -1.60
CA GLU A 235 17.04 0.15 -2.01
C GLU A 235 15.73 -0.16 -1.28
N ALA A 236 15.39 -1.44 -1.13
CA ALA A 236 14.16 -1.84 -0.47
C ALA A 236 14.18 -1.46 1.02
N GLU A 237 15.31 -1.60 1.72
CA GLU A 237 15.47 -1.14 3.09
C GLU A 237 15.39 0.40 3.19
N ALA A 238 15.97 1.12 2.22
CA ALA A 238 15.94 2.58 2.20
C ALA A 238 14.50 3.11 2.16
N ARG A 239 13.61 2.50 1.38
CA ARG A 239 12.17 2.84 1.33
C ARG A 239 11.44 2.54 2.65
N PHE A 240 12.00 1.70 3.50
CA PHE A 240 11.49 1.34 4.83
C PHE A 240 12.33 1.94 5.97
N SER A 241 13.17 2.94 5.69
CA SER A 241 13.97 3.64 6.70
C SER A 241 13.37 5.02 7.02
N PRO A 242 12.72 5.20 8.18
CA PRO A 242 12.21 6.52 8.59
C PRO A 242 13.31 7.57 8.68
N SER A 243 14.50 7.17 9.18
CA SER A 243 15.63 8.07 9.32
C SER A 243 16.17 8.52 7.97
N TYR A 244 16.37 7.59 7.02
CA TYR A 244 16.82 7.93 5.68
C TYR A 244 15.82 8.84 4.96
N CYS A 245 14.55 8.44 4.91
CA CYS A 245 13.49 9.21 4.25
C CYS A 245 13.36 10.63 4.84
N ALA A 246 13.42 10.76 6.17
CA ALA A 246 13.34 12.07 6.84
C ALA A 246 14.53 12.96 6.49
N MET A 247 15.75 12.42 6.56
CA MET A 247 16.95 13.22 6.34
C MET A 247 17.11 13.65 4.90
N VAL A 248 16.76 12.78 3.94
CA VAL A 248 16.71 13.14 2.51
C VAL A 248 15.65 14.21 2.23
N ALA A 249 14.46 14.08 2.82
CA ALA A 249 13.41 15.08 2.68
C ALA A 249 13.79 16.44 3.30
N LEU A 250 14.51 16.45 4.43
CA LEU A 250 15.04 17.67 5.06
C LEU A 250 16.09 18.35 4.17
N GLU A 251 16.99 17.59 3.55
CA GLU A 251 18.06 18.10 2.72
C GLU A 251 17.57 18.61 1.39
N ASN A 252 16.75 17.80 0.68
CA ASN A 252 16.31 18.08 -0.69
C ASN A 252 15.00 18.89 -0.75
N GLY A 253 14.31 19.08 0.37
CA GLY A 253 12.96 19.68 0.41
C GLY A 253 11.86 18.77 -0.14
N LYS A 254 12.22 17.63 -0.73
CA LYS A 254 11.29 16.62 -1.27
C LYS A 254 11.96 15.26 -1.35
N LEU A 255 11.18 14.19 -1.09
CA LEU A 255 11.60 12.81 -1.30
C LEU A 255 11.08 12.29 -2.64
N LYS A 256 11.98 11.82 -3.52
CA LYS A 256 11.68 11.40 -4.91
C LYS A 256 12.16 9.98 -5.20
N PRO A 257 11.66 9.33 -6.27
CA PRO A 257 12.15 8.00 -6.68
C PRO A 257 13.66 7.91 -6.86
N ASN A 258 14.29 8.93 -7.42
CA ASN A 258 15.73 8.96 -7.67
C ASN A 258 16.59 8.94 -6.39
N ASP A 259 16.02 9.32 -5.24
CA ASP A 259 16.75 9.29 -3.96
C ASP A 259 17.03 7.87 -3.47
N PHE A 260 16.42 6.86 -4.10
CA PHE A 260 16.59 5.45 -3.77
C PHE A 260 17.40 4.68 -4.81
N MET A 261 17.74 5.29 -5.95
CA MET A 261 18.40 4.64 -7.08
C MET A 261 19.92 4.75 -6.97
N ASN A 262 20.63 3.92 -7.77
CA ASN A 262 22.07 3.97 -7.95
C ASN A 262 22.88 3.88 -6.64
N GLU A 263 22.37 3.13 -5.66
CA GLU A 263 23.04 2.89 -4.37
C GLU A 263 23.42 4.18 -3.61
N ILE A 264 22.77 5.29 -3.90
CA ILE A 264 23.05 6.59 -3.28
C ILE A 264 22.95 6.53 -1.74
N PHE A 265 22.05 5.66 -1.23
CA PHE A 265 21.86 5.40 0.20
C PHE A 265 23.07 4.73 0.86
N LEU A 266 24.01 4.12 0.10
CA LEU A 266 25.24 3.50 0.59
C LEU A 266 26.40 4.48 0.67
N THR A 267 26.30 5.67 0.09
CA THR A 267 27.37 6.65 0.18
C THR A 267 27.61 7.03 1.64
N LYS A 268 28.89 7.24 2.00
CA LYS A 268 29.27 7.63 3.36
C LYS A 268 28.50 8.87 3.81
N GLU A 269 28.36 9.84 2.93
CA GLU A 269 27.64 11.09 3.18
C GLU A 269 26.18 10.83 3.59
N ARG A 270 25.45 9.99 2.83
CA ARG A 270 24.06 9.64 3.13
C ARG A 270 23.91 8.81 4.40
N GLN A 271 24.83 7.89 4.64
CA GLN A 271 24.81 7.11 5.87
C GLN A 271 25.10 7.98 7.11
N ASP A 272 26.09 8.86 7.03
CA ASP A 272 26.42 9.77 8.14
C ASP A 272 25.27 10.76 8.40
N LEU A 273 24.62 11.27 7.34
CA LEU A 273 23.42 12.08 7.45
C LEU A 273 22.28 11.30 8.15
N THR A 274 22.04 10.05 7.75
CA THR A 274 20.99 9.21 8.33
C THR A 274 21.18 8.96 9.83
N LYS A 275 22.43 8.82 10.30
CA LYS A 275 22.78 8.62 11.71
C LYS A 275 22.42 9.79 12.64
N ILE A 276 22.25 11.00 12.09
CA ILE A 276 21.85 12.19 12.87
C ILE A 276 20.42 12.05 13.41
N ALA A 277 19.56 11.31 12.70
CA ALA A 277 18.19 11.06 13.11
C ALA A 277 18.12 9.91 14.13
N LYS A 278 17.43 10.15 15.25
CA LYS A 278 17.10 9.14 16.26
C LYS A 278 15.60 8.90 16.29
N ILE A 279 15.21 7.64 16.42
CA ILE A 279 13.80 7.24 16.45
C ILE A 279 13.41 7.00 17.91
N GLU A 280 12.33 7.63 18.34
CA GLU A 280 11.64 7.41 19.59
C GLU A 280 10.23 6.90 19.29
N SER A 281 9.95 5.65 19.62
CA SER A 281 8.61 5.09 19.45
C SER A 281 7.77 5.27 20.71
N TYR A 282 6.46 5.33 20.54
CA TYR A 282 5.51 5.36 21.65
C TYR A 282 4.42 4.30 21.45
N LYS A 283 3.88 3.81 22.59
CA LYS A 283 2.85 2.77 22.62
C LYS A 283 1.51 3.32 22.15
N VAL A 284 0.74 2.47 21.51
CA VAL A 284 -0.63 2.73 21.06
C VAL A 284 -1.55 1.61 21.58
N PRO A 285 -2.88 1.83 21.65
CA PRO A 285 -3.83 0.78 22.02
C PRO A 285 -3.81 -0.39 21.02
N GLU A 286 -4.27 -1.56 21.44
CA GLU A 286 -4.41 -2.75 20.59
C GLU A 286 -5.38 -2.55 19.43
N THR A 287 -6.32 -1.61 19.56
CA THR A 287 -7.26 -1.22 18.51
C THR A 287 -6.67 -0.29 17.45
N PHE A 288 -5.38 0.04 17.55
CA PHE A 288 -4.69 0.91 16.61
C PHE A 288 -4.80 0.37 15.18
N THR A 289 -5.03 1.29 14.26
CA THR A 289 -4.91 1.07 12.82
C THR A 289 -3.80 1.96 12.26
N GLU A 290 -3.15 1.54 11.19
CA GLU A 290 -2.03 2.27 10.56
C GLU A 290 -2.37 3.73 10.20
N MET A 291 -3.65 4.03 10.01
CA MET A 291 -4.12 5.35 9.58
C MET A 291 -4.80 6.18 10.67
N ASP A 292 -4.72 5.73 11.91
CA ASP A 292 -5.37 6.46 13.02
C ASP A 292 -4.83 7.88 13.16
N PRO A 293 -5.69 8.93 13.04
CA PRO A 293 -5.26 10.32 13.12
C PRO A 293 -4.85 10.77 14.53
N ASP A 294 -5.25 10.04 15.56
CA ASP A 294 -4.93 10.36 16.95
C ASP A 294 -3.50 9.93 17.34
N PHE A 295 -2.84 9.14 16.50
CA PHE A 295 -1.46 8.68 16.70
C PHE A 295 -0.49 9.33 15.69
N PRO A 296 -0.14 10.60 15.88
CA PRO A 296 0.64 11.37 14.93
C PRO A 296 2.12 10.94 14.89
N CYS A 297 2.82 11.29 13.80
CA CYS A 297 4.28 11.34 13.80
C CYS A 297 4.77 12.77 13.94
N SER A 298 5.96 12.95 14.51
CA SER A 298 6.61 14.27 14.59
C SER A 298 8.11 14.21 14.35
N ILE A 299 8.64 15.35 13.88
CA ILE A 299 10.07 15.59 13.77
C ILE A 299 10.44 16.77 14.67
N HIS A 300 11.48 16.60 15.46
CA HIS A 300 12.10 17.63 16.28
C HIS A 300 13.55 17.81 15.83
N ILE A 301 13.92 18.99 15.39
CA ILE A 301 15.27 19.33 14.93
C ILE A 301 15.93 20.22 15.98
N PHE A 302 17.12 19.86 16.39
CA PHE A 302 17.98 20.63 17.27
C PHE A 302 19.12 21.17 16.44
N MET A 303 19.23 22.49 16.36
CA MET A 303 20.29 23.18 15.61
C MET A 303 21.48 23.47 16.49
N LYS A 304 22.69 23.47 15.94
CA LYS A 304 23.96 23.79 16.66
C LYS A 304 23.94 25.15 17.35
N ASN A 305 23.15 26.09 16.84
CA ASN A 305 22.96 27.42 17.45
C ASN A 305 21.94 27.46 18.60
N GLY A 306 21.44 26.30 19.04
CA GLY A 306 20.41 26.14 20.07
C GLY A 306 18.97 26.32 19.63
N LYS A 307 18.70 26.71 18.36
CA LYS A 307 17.32 26.80 17.82
C LYS A 307 16.72 25.41 17.76
N LYS A 308 15.42 25.33 18.10
CA LYS A 308 14.62 24.10 17.98
C LYS A 308 13.50 24.31 16.98
N LEU A 309 13.27 23.32 16.11
CA LEU A 309 12.17 23.30 15.15
C LEU A 309 11.38 22.03 15.38
N GLU A 310 10.06 22.11 15.23
CA GLU A 310 9.16 20.97 15.39
C GLU A 310 8.04 20.99 14.36
N LYS A 311 7.64 19.81 13.92
CA LYS A 311 6.44 19.61 13.12
C LYS A 311 5.76 18.29 13.46
N ILE A 312 4.45 18.36 13.72
CA ILE A 312 3.58 17.22 13.99
C ILE A 312 2.62 17.05 12.83
N ILE A 313 2.48 15.82 12.33
CA ILE A 313 1.51 15.44 11.28
C ILE A 313 0.56 14.38 11.87
N LYS A 314 -0.72 14.68 11.84
CA LYS A 314 -1.80 13.77 12.28
C LYS A 314 -2.38 12.99 11.10
N ASN A 315 -2.99 13.68 10.16
CA ASN A 315 -3.66 13.05 9.01
C ASN A 315 -2.67 12.86 7.86
N VAL A 316 -2.65 11.66 7.29
CA VAL A 316 -1.78 11.35 6.15
C VAL A 316 -2.24 12.11 4.90
N LYS A 317 -1.27 12.65 4.14
CA LYS A 317 -1.54 13.22 2.81
C LYS A 317 -1.85 12.07 1.84
N GLY A 318 -2.83 12.25 0.98
CA GLY A 318 -3.35 11.23 0.06
C GLY A 318 -4.53 10.42 0.62
N GLY A 319 -4.82 10.55 1.93
CA GLY A 319 -5.97 9.91 2.58
C GLY A 319 -7.27 10.69 2.45
N GLN A 320 -8.35 10.14 2.99
CA GLN A 320 -9.71 10.67 2.87
C GLN A 320 -9.83 12.16 3.28
N LYS A 321 -9.21 12.55 4.40
CA LYS A 321 -9.26 13.92 4.91
C LYS A 321 -8.33 14.90 4.18
N ARG A 322 -7.36 14.40 3.43
CA ARG A 322 -6.32 15.20 2.76
C ARG A 322 -5.94 14.56 1.43
N GLN A 323 -6.93 14.46 0.52
CA GLN A 323 -6.75 13.83 -0.79
C GLN A 323 -5.68 14.55 -1.63
N LEU A 324 -5.03 13.81 -2.53
CA LEU A 324 -4.21 14.40 -3.58
C LEU A 324 -5.11 15.09 -4.60
N ASN A 325 -4.73 16.28 -5.02
CA ASN A 325 -5.37 16.96 -6.13
C ASN A 325 -4.84 16.44 -7.47
N ILE A 326 -5.41 16.91 -8.58
CA ILE A 326 -5.02 16.46 -9.92
C ILE A 326 -3.55 16.78 -10.25
N GLU A 327 -3.02 17.89 -9.76
CA GLU A 327 -1.63 18.28 -9.98
C GLU A 327 -0.66 17.38 -9.18
N ASP A 328 -1.00 17.03 -7.93
CA ASP A 328 -0.23 16.03 -7.17
C ASP A 328 -0.14 14.69 -7.94
N LEU A 329 -1.25 14.25 -8.56
CA LEU A 329 -1.31 13.02 -9.34
C LEU A 329 -0.52 13.14 -10.65
N ARG A 330 -0.57 14.29 -11.30
CA ARG A 330 0.22 14.58 -12.51
C ARG A 330 1.71 14.50 -12.23
N ILE A 331 2.17 15.18 -11.19
CA ILE A 331 3.58 15.16 -10.77
C ILE A 331 4.03 13.72 -10.49
N LYS A 332 3.24 12.97 -9.70
CA LYS A 332 3.52 11.58 -9.39
C LYS A 332 3.63 10.71 -10.65
N PHE A 333 2.71 10.88 -11.60
CA PHE A 333 2.73 10.14 -12.86
C PHE A 333 4.01 10.43 -13.65
N LEU A 334 4.40 11.70 -13.79
CA LEU A 334 5.60 12.11 -14.51
C LEU A 334 6.89 11.65 -13.82
N GLU A 335 6.90 11.57 -12.49
CA GLU A 335 8.02 10.98 -11.73
C GLU A 335 8.22 9.48 -12.06
N CYS A 336 7.13 8.77 -12.38
CA CYS A 336 7.17 7.34 -12.67
C CYS A 336 7.39 7.04 -14.17
N SER A 337 6.70 7.73 -15.07
CA SER A 337 6.64 7.38 -16.50
C SER A 337 7.48 8.28 -17.39
N LYS A 338 7.71 9.54 -16.99
CA LYS A 338 8.33 10.60 -17.81
C LYS A 338 7.63 10.84 -19.16
N ASN A 339 6.40 10.39 -19.34
CA ASN A 339 5.64 10.45 -20.59
C ASN A 339 4.44 11.40 -20.45
N GLU A 340 4.60 12.66 -20.84
CA GLU A 340 3.58 13.70 -20.74
C GLU A 340 2.42 13.49 -21.73
N ASP A 341 2.69 12.97 -22.92
CA ASP A 341 1.66 12.70 -23.92
C ASP A 341 0.69 11.63 -23.42
N PHE A 342 1.21 10.61 -22.78
CA PHE A 342 0.38 9.56 -22.15
C PHE A 342 -0.49 10.13 -21.02
N LEU A 343 0.07 11.00 -20.17
CA LEU A 343 -0.69 11.65 -19.11
C LEU A 343 -1.86 12.48 -19.67
N ASN A 344 -1.60 13.27 -20.73
CA ASN A 344 -2.62 14.09 -21.35
C ASN A 344 -3.75 13.24 -21.94
N LEU A 345 -3.41 12.10 -22.57
CA LEU A 345 -4.39 11.13 -23.03
C LEU A 345 -5.26 10.59 -21.90
N LEU A 346 -4.68 10.21 -20.77
CA LEU A 346 -5.44 9.71 -19.60
C LEU A 346 -6.38 10.76 -19.01
N ILE A 347 -5.99 12.04 -18.98
CA ILE A 347 -6.79 13.13 -18.44
C ILE A 347 -7.94 13.51 -19.38
N VAL A 348 -7.72 13.49 -20.69
CA VAL A 348 -8.71 13.88 -21.71
C VAL A 348 -9.67 12.75 -22.01
N SER A 349 -9.29 11.50 -21.75
CA SER A 349 -10.11 10.33 -22.03
C SER A 349 -11.35 10.28 -21.13
N LYS A 350 -12.49 10.57 -21.69
CA LYS A 350 -13.80 10.40 -21.05
C LYS A 350 -14.19 8.91 -21.08
N TYR A 351 -13.62 8.06 -20.21
CA TYR A 351 -14.08 6.68 -19.91
C TYR A 351 -14.42 5.74 -21.09
N GLU A 352 -14.11 6.10 -22.35
CA GLU A 352 -14.56 5.41 -23.57
C GLU A 352 -13.51 4.49 -24.21
N TYR A 353 -12.31 4.36 -23.62
CA TYR A 353 -11.25 3.58 -24.25
C TYR A 353 -11.35 2.07 -23.95
N SER A 354 -11.11 1.28 -24.98
CA SER A 354 -10.93 -0.15 -24.88
C SER A 354 -9.51 -0.48 -24.35
N THR A 355 -9.33 -1.69 -23.85
CA THR A 355 -8.02 -2.21 -23.41
C THR A 355 -6.98 -2.23 -24.50
N LYS A 356 -7.37 -2.33 -25.78
CA LYS A 356 -6.46 -2.19 -26.96
C LYS A 356 -5.76 -0.84 -27.01
N PHE A 357 -6.37 0.19 -26.44
CA PHE A 357 -5.72 1.50 -26.31
C PHE A 357 -4.64 1.46 -25.21
N ILE A 358 -4.91 0.80 -24.09
CA ILE A 358 -3.95 0.64 -22.98
C ILE A 358 -2.75 -0.22 -23.42
N GLU A 359 -2.96 -1.29 -24.20
CA GLU A 359 -1.89 -2.14 -24.75
C GLU A 359 -0.87 -1.37 -25.60
N LYS A 360 -1.32 -0.38 -26.35
CA LYS A 360 -0.42 0.45 -27.18
C LYS A 360 0.45 1.41 -26.36
N MET A 361 0.17 1.52 -25.06
CA MET A 361 0.78 2.48 -24.15
C MET A 361 1.74 1.86 -23.14
N ILE A 362 1.67 0.53 -22.96
CA ILE A 362 2.55 -0.28 -22.12
C ILE A 362 3.60 -0.98 -23.00
#